data_ab7a88563f844f548b545a4ebf3a9e2a
#
_entry.id   ab7a88563f844f548b545a4ebf3a9e2a
#
_cell.length_a   1.000
_cell.length_b   1.000
_cell.length_c   1.000
_cell.angle_alpha   90.00
_cell.angle_beta   90.00
_cell.angle_gamma   90.00
#
_symmetry.space_group_name_H-M   'P 1'
#
loop_
_entity.id
_entity.type
_entity.pdbx_description
1 polymer ?
#
loop_
_entity_poly.entity_id
_entity_poly.type
_entity_poly.pdbx_seq_one_letter_code
_entity_poly.pdbx_strand_id
1 'polypeptide(L)'
;MILKKLVYPFLLVCLFSTGTFAQRLMHSIGITPTLLFGKSDDGYNSDVMIYQNMITYYPRFNFVENENSSISIGAPIGVGFGLARTTDYSDVGISFSYDLPVALDYNIGFKSTMENEHYFGGYLGMGFGYYKVSISKSAYSDFSGATYGPMARAGVRIGSAKESWKGHGLTIGFFYKKGIEKAKFSSAGCNVLVDL
;
A
#
# COMPACT_ATOMS: atom_id res chain seq x y z
N MET A 1 -31.74 10.26 11.15
CA MET A 1 -31.93 9.59 12.47
C MET A 1 -31.55 8.11 12.46
N ILE A 2 -31.64 7.40 11.34
CA ILE A 2 -31.32 5.97 11.20
C ILE A 2 -29.80 5.68 11.31
N LEU A 3 -28.94 6.54 10.77
CA LEU A 3 -27.50 6.36 10.76
C LEU A 3 -26.89 6.28 12.18
N LYS A 4 -27.38 7.10 13.12
CA LYS A 4 -26.92 7.04 14.53
C LYS A 4 -27.27 5.74 15.21
N LYS A 5 -28.39 5.09 14.85
CA LYS A 5 -28.82 3.81 15.44
C LYS A 5 -28.00 2.62 14.96
N LEU A 6 -27.32 2.74 13.78
CA LEU A 6 -26.45 1.69 13.25
C LEU A 6 -24.99 1.83 13.74
N VAL A 7 -24.55 3.03 14.03
CA VAL A 7 -23.17 3.30 14.50
C VAL A 7 -22.92 2.71 15.89
N TYR A 8 -23.90 2.78 16.81
CA TYR A 8 -23.73 2.22 18.17
C TYR A 8 -23.54 0.70 18.22
N PRO A 9 -24.37 -0.12 17.56
CA PRO A 9 -24.14 -1.56 17.57
C PRO A 9 -22.85 -1.98 16.84
N PHE A 10 -22.46 -1.24 15.78
CA PHE A 10 -21.19 -1.49 15.10
C PHE A 10 -20.00 -1.18 16.01
N LEU A 11 -20.02 -0.07 16.74
CA LEU A 11 -19.00 0.29 17.75
C LEU A 11 -18.97 -0.73 18.89
N LEU A 12 -20.13 -1.23 19.34
CA LEU A 12 -20.23 -2.23 20.40
C LEU A 12 -19.63 -3.57 19.94
N VAL A 13 -19.91 -4.02 18.72
CA VAL A 13 -19.31 -5.24 18.14
C VAL A 13 -17.80 -5.09 18.03
N CYS A 14 -17.29 -3.92 17.63
CA CYS A 14 -15.84 -3.65 17.59
C CYS A 14 -15.19 -3.68 18.98
N LEU A 15 -15.87 -3.26 20.05
CA LEU A 15 -15.34 -3.24 21.41
C LEU A 15 -15.31 -4.63 22.06
N PHE A 16 -16.28 -5.50 21.78
CA PHE A 16 -16.32 -6.87 22.34
C PHE A 16 -15.39 -7.85 21.63
N SER A 17 -14.88 -7.52 20.45
CA SER A 17 -13.99 -8.38 19.69
C SER A 17 -12.51 -8.21 20.01
N THR A 18 -12.14 -7.32 20.92
CA THR A 18 -10.73 -6.94 21.15
C THR A 18 -9.85 -8.04 21.75
N GLY A 19 -10.39 -9.02 22.45
CA GLY A 19 -9.60 -10.06 23.12
C GLY A 19 -9.02 -11.13 22.19
N THR A 20 -9.70 -11.45 21.08
CA THR A 20 -9.28 -12.48 20.10
C THR A 20 -8.62 -11.87 18.84
N PHE A 21 -8.76 -10.58 18.65
CA PHE A 21 -8.27 -9.91 17.44
C PHE A 21 -6.79 -9.48 17.52
N ALA A 22 -6.23 -9.31 18.71
CA ALA A 22 -4.86 -8.84 18.88
C ALA A 22 -3.82 -9.79 18.24
N GLN A 23 -4.06 -11.09 18.26
CA GLN A 23 -3.20 -12.12 17.66
C GLN A 23 -3.27 -12.18 16.12
N ARG A 24 -4.26 -11.52 15.50
CA ARG A 24 -4.47 -11.55 14.05
C ARG A 24 -4.06 -10.26 13.36
N LEU A 25 -3.64 -9.25 14.13
CA LEU A 25 -3.20 -7.96 13.58
C LEU A 25 -1.68 -7.95 13.44
N MET A 26 -1.22 -7.84 12.22
CA MET A 26 0.19 -7.81 11.85
C MET A 26 0.56 -6.45 11.30
N HIS A 27 1.80 -6.05 11.51
CA HIS A 27 2.31 -4.74 11.12
C HIS A 27 3.61 -4.89 10.36
N SER A 28 3.77 -4.06 9.34
CA SER A 28 5.04 -3.93 8.63
C SER A 28 5.30 -2.45 8.34
N ILE A 29 6.55 -2.05 8.35
CA ILE A 29 6.95 -0.68 8.03
C ILE A 29 8.18 -0.68 7.13
N GLY A 30 8.28 0.27 6.21
CA GLY A 30 9.46 0.38 5.35
C GLY A 30 9.31 1.42 4.26
N ILE A 31 9.95 1.15 3.14
CA ILE A 31 10.00 2.05 1.99
C ILE A 31 9.35 1.42 0.77
N THR A 32 8.75 2.29 -0.05
CA THR A 32 8.08 1.89 -1.28
C THR A 32 8.47 2.85 -2.42
N PRO A 33 9.57 2.55 -3.15
CA PRO A 33 9.82 3.21 -4.42
C PRO A 33 8.67 2.93 -5.38
N THR A 34 8.11 4.00 -5.93
CA THR A 34 6.91 3.98 -6.78
C THR A 34 7.14 4.82 -8.02
N LEU A 35 6.74 4.29 -9.15
CA LEU A 35 6.69 4.98 -10.43
C LEU A 35 5.23 5.19 -10.81
N LEU A 36 4.85 6.46 -11.03
CA LEU A 36 3.57 6.80 -11.62
C LEU A 36 3.80 7.17 -13.09
N PHE A 37 2.88 6.75 -13.91
CA PHE A 37 2.89 7.03 -15.33
C PHE A 37 1.46 7.20 -15.84
N GLY A 38 1.29 8.14 -16.73
CA GLY A 38 -0.01 8.46 -17.31
C GLY A 38 0.04 9.70 -18.18
N LYS A 39 -1.12 10.15 -18.57
CA LYS A 39 -1.26 11.35 -19.40
C LYS A 39 -1.82 12.47 -18.55
N SER A 40 -1.29 13.67 -18.76
CA SER A 40 -1.85 14.88 -18.17
C SER A 40 -3.12 15.29 -18.91
N ASP A 41 -4.10 15.80 -18.17
CA ASP A 41 -5.42 16.24 -18.72
C ASP A 41 -5.38 17.77 -19.06
N ASP A 42 -4.19 18.36 -19.18
CA ASP A 42 -3.98 19.79 -19.44
C ASP A 42 -4.19 20.20 -20.91
N GLY A 43 -4.84 19.36 -21.68
CA GLY A 43 -5.16 19.60 -23.11
C GLY A 43 -4.01 19.29 -24.09
N TYR A 44 -2.79 19.10 -23.59
CA TYR A 44 -1.63 18.75 -24.43
C TYR A 44 -1.36 17.25 -24.52
N ASN A 45 -2.06 16.42 -23.75
CA ASN A 45 -1.91 14.97 -23.76
C ASN A 45 -0.46 14.47 -23.48
N SER A 46 0.29 15.25 -22.71
CA SER A 46 1.70 14.99 -22.40
C SER A 46 1.86 13.78 -21.51
N ASP A 47 2.83 12.92 -21.82
CA ASP A 47 3.17 11.80 -20.94
C ASP A 47 3.89 12.32 -19.70
N VAL A 48 3.38 11.94 -18.54
CA VAL A 48 3.92 12.31 -17.22
C VAL A 48 4.49 11.09 -16.54
N MET A 49 5.71 11.19 -16.07
CA MET A 49 6.36 10.18 -15.26
C MET A 49 6.80 10.81 -13.93
N ILE A 50 6.41 10.20 -12.82
CA ILE A 50 6.75 10.67 -11.48
C ILE A 50 7.38 9.53 -10.72
N TYR A 51 8.62 9.71 -10.27
CA TYR A 51 9.31 8.81 -9.37
C TYR A 51 9.16 9.30 -7.94
N GLN A 52 8.80 8.38 -7.02
CA GLN A 52 8.60 8.70 -5.61
C GLN A 52 9.18 7.64 -4.70
N ASN A 53 9.69 8.07 -3.56
CA ASN A 53 9.99 7.20 -2.43
C ASN A 53 8.99 7.46 -1.33
N MET A 54 8.28 6.42 -0.90
CA MET A 54 7.25 6.51 0.12
C MET A 54 7.70 5.77 1.38
N ILE A 55 7.43 6.35 2.54
CA ILE A 55 7.41 5.60 3.80
C ILE A 55 6.05 4.92 3.86
N THR A 56 6.06 3.62 4.05
CA THR A 56 4.84 2.80 4.04
C THR A 56 4.68 2.08 5.37
N TYR A 57 3.52 2.23 5.97
CA TYR A 57 3.04 1.43 7.10
C TYR A 57 1.95 0.50 6.61
N TYR A 58 2.11 -0.80 6.86
CA TYR A 58 1.18 -1.82 6.40
C TYR A 58 0.58 -2.61 7.57
N PRO A 59 -0.54 -2.15 8.16
CA PRO A 59 -1.37 -2.96 9.02
C PRO A 59 -2.18 -3.96 8.18
N ARG A 60 -2.24 -5.20 8.63
CA ARG A 60 -3.09 -6.23 8.03
C ARG A 60 -3.75 -7.07 9.11
N PHE A 61 -4.98 -7.46 8.86
CA PHE A 61 -5.77 -8.31 9.73
C PHE A 61 -6.08 -9.63 9.01
N ASN A 62 -5.69 -10.75 9.64
CA ASN A 62 -6.01 -12.08 9.16
C ASN A 62 -7.41 -12.47 9.65
N PHE A 63 -8.32 -12.76 8.74
CA PHE A 63 -9.68 -13.19 9.09
C PHE A 63 -9.93 -14.68 8.85
N VAL A 64 -9.10 -15.33 8.03
CA VAL A 64 -9.04 -16.78 7.87
C VAL A 64 -7.59 -17.21 8.09
N GLU A 65 -7.36 -18.17 8.97
CA GLU A 65 -6.04 -18.70 9.26
C GLU A 65 -6.06 -20.23 9.30
N ASN A 66 -5.06 -20.83 8.67
CA ASN A 66 -4.68 -22.22 8.78
C ASN A 66 -3.22 -22.26 9.26
N GLU A 67 -2.69 -23.43 9.58
CA GLU A 67 -1.33 -23.59 10.09
C GLU A 67 -0.27 -22.87 9.25
N ASN A 68 -0.38 -22.92 7.92
CA ASN A 68 0.64 -22.42 6.99
C ASN A 68 0.13 -21.35 6.02
N SER A 69 -1.10 -20.91 6.15
CA SER A 69 -1.71 -19.94 5.24
C SER A 69 -2.76 -19.08 5.91
N SER A 70 -2.99 -17.90 5.35
CA SER A 70 -4.08 -17.03 5.79
C SER A 70 -4.67 -16.21 4.65
N ILE A 71 -5.88 -15.72 4.86
CA ILE A 71 -6.47 -14.65 4.08
C ILE A 71 -6.53 -13.42 4.97
N SER A 72 -5.99 -12.32 4.49
CA SER A 72 -5.93 -11.07 5.23
C SER A 72 -6.48 -9.89 4.43
N ILE A 73 -7.03 -8.92 5.16
CA ILE A 73 -7.30 -7.58 4.65
C ILE A 73 -6.27 -6.63 5.26
N GLY A 74 -5.70 -5.75 4.44
CA GLY A 74 -4.69 -4.80 4.89
C GLY A 74 -4.71 -3.50 4.11
N ALA A 75 -4.05 -2.49 4.67
CA ALA A 75 -3.95 -1.17 4.09
C ALA A 75 -2.49 -0.69 4.09
N PRO A 76 -1.70 -0.91 3.02
CA PRO A 76 -0.35 -0.38 2.91
C PRO A 76 -0.38 1.14 2.67
N ILE A 77 -0.52 1.91 3.74
CA ILE A 77 -0.62 3.37 3.72
C ILE A 77 0.76 3.97 3.50
N GLY A 78 0.89 4.81 2.48
CA GLY A 78 2.14 5.45 2.12
C GLY A 78 2.07 6.98 2.09
N VAL A 79 3.14 7.62 2.51
CA VAL A 79 3.41 9.05 2.27
C VAL A 79 4.79 9.21 1.68
N GLY A 80 4.94 10.08 0.69
CA GLY A 80 6.21 10.16 -0.03
C GLY A 80 6.48 11.48 -0.72
N PHE A 81 7.75 11.59 -1.09
CA PHE A 81 8.30 12.69 -1.87
C PHE A 81 8.99 12.13 -3.10
N GLY A 82 9.03 12.92 -4.16
CA GLY A 82 9.67 12.50 -5.39
C GLY A 82 9.91 13.61 -6.37
N LEU A 83 10.30 13.18 -7.57
CA LEU A 83 10.60 14.05 -8.71
C LEU A 83 9.61 13.75 -9.84
N ALA A 84 9.01 14.78 -10.36
CA ALA A 84 8.12 14.72 -11.52
C ALA A 84 8.86 15.24 -12.75
N ARG A 85 8.75 14.52 -13.86
CA ARG A 85 9.26 14.92 -15.16
C ARG A 85 8.13 14.81 -16.19
N THR A 86 7.98 15.82 -17.01
CA THR A 86 7.13 15.80 -18.20
C THR A 86 7.99 15.67 -19.44
N THR A 87 7.52 14.96 -20.46
CA THR A 87 8.28 14.76 -21.71
C THR A 87 8.50 16.05 -22.50
N ASP A 88 7.59 17.00 -22.37
CA ASP A 88 7.62 18.23 -23.19
C ASP A 88 8.41 19.38 -22.54
N TYR A 89 8.78 19.25 -21.27
CA TYR A 89 9.52 20.29 -20.55
C TYR A 89 10.71 19.68 -19.80
N SER A 90 11.87 20.33 -19.91
CA SER A 90 13.10 19.95 -19.19
C SER A 90 13.01 20.19 -17.68
N ASP A 91 11.93 20.77 -17.19
CA ASP A 91 11.78 21.16 -15.80
C ASP A 91 11.42 19.96 -14.91
N VAL A 92 12.16 19.83 -13.82
CA VAL A 92 11.94 18.85 -12.78
C VAL A 92 11.17 19.51 -11.64
N GLY A 93 9.98 18.98 -11.32
CA GLY A 93 9.18 19.43 -10.18
C GLY A 93 9.38 18.51 -8.96
N ILE A 94 9.27 19.09 -7.77
CA ILE A 94 9.18 18.30 -6.52
C ILE A 94 7.73 17.86 -6.35
N SER A 95 7.54 16.59 -6.06
CA SER A 95 6.21 16.02 -5.83
C SER A 95 6.07 15.50 -4.40
N PHE A 96 4.90 15.71 -3.84
CA PHE A 96 4.43 15.08 -2.59
C PHE A 96 3.23 14.21 -2.88
N SER A 97 3.15 13.05 -2.20
CA SER A 97 2.02 12.14 -2.41
C SER A 97 1.63 11.38 -1.17
N TYR A 98 0.40 10.90 -1.20
CA TYR A 98 -0.05 9.86 -0.29
C TYR A 98 -0.84 8.78 -1.04
N ASP A 99 -0.74 7.56 -0.51
CA ASP A 99 -1.32 6.34 -1.05
C ASP A 99 -2.13 5.64 0.02
N LEU A 100 -3.40 5.38 -0.26
CA LEU A 100 -4.36 4.78 0.66
C LEU A 100 -5.03 3.56 0.02
N PRO A 101 -4.32 2.47 -0.19
CA PRO A 101 -4.90 1.25 -0.75
C PRO A 101 -5.54 0.38 0.33
N VAL A 102 -6.49 -0.44 -0.11
CA VAL A 102 -7.00 -1.59 0.64
C VAL A 102 -6.75 -2.83 -0.18
N ALA A 103 -6.15 -3.84 0.42
CA ALA A 103 -5.75 -5.08 -0.23
C ALA A 103 -6.31 -6.30 0.49
N LEU A 104 -6.71 -7.29 -0.28
CA LEU A 104 -7.04 -8.64 0.15
C LEU A 104 -5.89 -9.54 -0.31
N ASP A 105 -5.19 -10.16 0.64
CA ASP A 105 -4.02 -10.99 0.37
C ASP A 105 -4.25 -12.43 0.82
N TYR A 106 -3.86 -13.37 -0.03
CA TYR A 106 -3.61 -14.77 0.34
C TYR A 106 -2.14 -14.90 0.71
N ASN A 107 -1.86 -15.36 1.92
CA ASN A 107 -0.53 -15.46 2.50
C ASN A 107 -0.17 -16.91 2.76
N ILE A 108 1.09 -17.29 2.54
CA ILE A 108 1.62 -18.63 2.82
C ILE A 108 2.99 -18.52 3.52
N GLY A 109 3.30 -19.49 4.38
CA GLY A 109 4.59 -19.61 5.05
C GLY A 109 4.84 -18.50 6.06
N PHE A 110 6.07 -17.98 6.10
CA PHE A 110 6.49 -16.98 7.08
C PHE A 110 5.52 -15.80 7.16
N LYS A 111 5.11 -15.47 8.40
CA LYS A 111 4.15 -14.38 8.66
C LYS A 111 2.82 -14.52 7.89
N SER A 112 2.43 -15.74 7.51
CA SER A 112 1.03 -15.99 7.13
C SER A 112 0.12 -15.92 8.35
N THR A 113 0.57 -16.46 9.50
CA THR A 113 -0.04 -16.32 10.81
C THR A 113 1.01 -15.82 11.81
N MET A 114 0.60 -15.37 13.00
CA MET A 114 1.54 -14.92 14.05
C MET A 114 2.45 -16.06 14.53
N GLU A 115 1.95 -17.29 14.52
CA GLU A 115 2.63 -18.48 15.04
C GLU A 115 3.49 -19.19 14.00
N ASN A 116 3.38 -18.79 12.73
CA ASN A 116 4.12 -19.44 11.65
C ASN A 116 5.60 -19.03 11.67
N GLU A 117 6.47 -19.99 11.98
CA GLU A 117 7.92 -19.82 12.13
C GLU A 117 8.72 -20.26 10.89
N HIS A 118 8.09 -20.49 9.75
CA HIS A 118 8.83 -20.78 8.51
C HIS A 118 9.78 -19.64 8.14
N TYR A 119 10.91 -19.97 7.54
CA TYR A 119 11.88 -18.96 7.09
C TYR A 119 11.41 -18.19 5.86
N PHE A 120 10.61 -18.84 5.02
CA PHE A 120 10.13 -18.26 3.78
C PHE A 120 8.63 -18.22 3.76
N GLY A 121 8.13 -17.16 3.20
CA GLY A 121 6.71 -16.98 2.94
C GLY A 121 6.48 -16.17 1.67
N GLY A 122 5.22 -16.02 1.33
CA GLY A 122 4.84 -15.20 0.20
C GLY A 122 3.39 -14.76 0.30
N TYR A 123 3.02 -13.86 -0.57
CA TYR A 123 1.65 -13.44 -0.71
C TYR A 123 1.30 -13.09 -2.15
N LEU A 124 0.04 -13.27 -2.46
CA LEU A 124 -0.59 -12.79 -3.67
C LEU A 124 -1.87 -12.07 -3.28
N GLY A 125 -2.09 -10.88 -3.81
CA GLY A 125 -3.23 -10.08 -3.42
C GLY A 125 -3.78 -9.21 -4.52
N MET A 126 -5.00 -8.76 -4.29
CA MET A 126 -5.70 -7.78 -5.10
C MET A 126 -6.34 -6.74 -4.20
N GLY A 127 -6.67 -5.60 -4.75
CA GLY A 127 -7.26 -4.55 -3.97
C GLY A 127 -7.69 -3.35 -4.80
N PHE A 128 -7.91 -2.27 -4.10
CA PHE A 128 -8.27 -0.99 -4.67
C PHE A 128 -7.48 0.11 -3.97
N GLY A 129 -6.88 1.01 -4.72
CA GLY A 129 -6.06 2.08 -4.17
C GLY A 129 -6.59 3.46 -4.53
N TYR A 130 -6.47 4.39 -3.59
CA TYR A 130 -6.58 5.81 -3.81
C TYR A 130 -5.20 6.43 -3.67
N TYR A 131 -4.81 7.20 -4.66
CA TYR A 131 -3.51 7.85 -4.71
C TYR A 131 -3.69 9.34 -5.05
N LYS A 132 -3.03 10.21 -4.30
CA LYS A 132 -2.99 11.63 -4.59
C LYS A 132 -1.56 12.11 -4.69
N VAL A 133 -1.29 12.90 -5.72
CA VAL A 133 0.00 13.57 -5.94
C VAL A 133 -0.22 15.07 -6.10
N SER A 134 0.68 15.83 -5.51
CA SER A 134 0.79 17.28 -5.70
C SER A 134 2.21 17.58 -6.17
N ILE A 135 2.33 18.34 -7.24
CA ILE A 135 3.62 18.73 -7.83
C ILE A 135 3.74 20.24 -7.70
N SER A 136 4.78 20.69 -7.04
CA SER A 136 5.15 22.09 -7.00
C SER A 136 6.15 22.38 -8.11
N LYS A 137 5.80 23.25 -9.06
CA LYS A 137 6.69 23.71 -10.14
C LYS A 137 7.15 25.13 -9.82
N SER A 138 8.43 25.34 -9.93
CA SER A 138 9.08 26.65 -9.67
C SER A 138 8.64 27.78 -10.59
N ALA A 139 8.02 27.53 -11.74
CA ALA A 139 7.76 28.55 -12.75
C ALA A 139 6.30 28.63 -13.27
N TYR A 140 5.50 27.58 -13.20
CA TYR A 140 4.13 27.58 -13.73
C TYR A 140 3.25 26.60 -12.94
N SER A 141 2.13 27.09 -12.46
CA SER A 141 0.98 26.42 -11.81
C SER A 141 1.25 25.08 -11.08
N ASP A 142 0.89 25.03 -9.80
CA ASP A 142 0.83 23.80 -9.01
C ASP A 142 -0.13 22.79 -9.65
N PHE A 143 0.36 21.58 -9.87
CA PHE A 143 -0.49 20.47 -10.33
C PHE A 143 -0.87 19.59 -9.15
N SER A 144 -2.14 19.31 -8.98
CA SER A 144 -2.63 18.33 -8.01
C SER A 144 -3.58 17.36 -8.71
N GLY A 145 -3.26 16.09 -8.67
CA GLY A 145 -4.06 15.02 -9.25
C GLY A 145 -4.36 13.93 -8.24
N ALA A 146 -5.55 13.35 -8.33
CA ALA A 146 -5.91 12.16 -7.58
C ALA A 146 -6.35 11.08 -8.57
N THR A 147 -6.01 9.85 -8.28
CA THR A 147 -6.45 8.69 -9.05
C THR A 147 -6.81 7.55 -8.11
N TYR A 148 -7.71 6.71 -8.56
CA TYR A 148 -8.07 5.48 -7.86
C TYR A 148 -8.25 4.35 -8.86
N GLY A 149 -8.15 3.12 -8.39
CA GLY A 149 -8.35 1.99 -9.28
C GLY A 149 -7.94 0.65 -8.69
N PRO A 150 -8.17 -0.43 -9.44
CA PRO A 150 -7.80 -1.77 -9.04
C PRO A 150 -6.29 -1.93 -8.91
N MET A 151 -5.89 -2.76 -7.95
CA MET A 151 -4.51 -3.08 -7.64
C MET A 151 -4.31 -4.60 -7.63
N ALA A 152 -3.18 -5.03 -8.17
CA ALA A 152 -2.64 -6.38 -7.97
C ALA A 152 -1.29 -6.27 -7.27
N ARG A 153 -0.98 -7.23 -6.39
CA ARG A 153 0.28 -7.27 -5.65
C ARG A 153 0.72 -8.68 -5.36
N ALA A 154 2.04 -8.87 -5.29
CA ALA A 154 2.65 -10.14 -4.91
C ALA A 154 3.99 -9.87 -4.24
N GLY A 155 4.45 -10.80 -3.40
CA GLY A 155 5.75 -10.63 -2.77
C GLY A 155 6.20 -11.88 -2.02
N VAL A 156 7.44 -11.78 -1.56
CA VAL A 156 8.10 -12.80 -0.74
C VAL A 156 8.41 -12.23 0.63
N ARG A 157 8.43 -13.09 1.63
CA ARG A 157 8.79 -12.78 3.01
C ARG A 157 9.91 -13.68 3.46
N ILE A 158 10.88 -13.11 4.15
CA ILE A 158 12.07 -13.80 4.63
C ILE A 158 12.17 -13.56 6.13
N GLY A 159 12.04 -14.61 6.91
CA GLY A 159 12.17 -14.57 8.36
C GLY A 159 13.62 -14.52 8.82
N SER A 160 13.84 -14.09 10.06
CA SER A 160 15.16 -14.10 10.67
C SER A 160 15.44 -15.42 11.38
N ALA A 161 16.62 -15.99 11.13
CA ALA A 161 17.12 -17.16 11.83
C ALA A 161 17.66 -16.87 13.25
N LYS A 162 17.89 -15.59 13.58
CA LYS A 162 18.46 -15.20 14.87
C LYS A 162 17.37 -15.16 15.95
N GLU A 163 17.63 -15.78 17.09
CA GLU A 163 16.71 -15.81 18.23
C GLU A 163 16.30 -14.40 18.71
N SER A 164 17.25 -13.45 18.69
CA SER A 164 16.99 -12.05 19.05
C SER A 164 16.05 -11.30 18.08
N TRP A 165 15.82 -11.85 16.88
CA TRP A 165 14.94 -11.29 15.84
C TRP A 165 13.82 -12.27 15.48
N LYS A 166 13.56 -13.25 16.35
CA LYS A 166 12.49 -14.21 16.17
C LYS A 166 11.16 -13.47 15.97
N GLY A 167 10.46 -13.79 14.91
CA GLY A 167 9.21 -13.13 14.56
C GLY A 167 9.34 -11.85 13.73
N HIS A 168 10.55 -11.35 13.50
CA HIS A 168 10.80 -10.24 12.56
C HIS A 168 11.32 -10.77 11.22
N GLY A 169 11.03 -10.06 10.17
CA GLY A 169 11.47 -10.44 8.83
C GLY A 169 11.45 -9.30 7.83
N LEU A 170 11.79 -9.64 6.62
CA LEU A 170 11.82 -8.73 5.49
C LEU A 170 10.77 -9.16 4.47
N THR A 171 9.90 -8.25 4.09
CA THR A 171 8.95 -8.41 2.99
C THR A 171 9.44 -7.62 1.78
N ILE A 172 9.59 -8.29 0.64
CA ILE A 172 9.85 -7.66 -0.65
C ILE A 172 8.66 -7.98 -1.53
N GLY A 173 7.97 -6.94 -2.01
CA GLY A 173 6.77 -7.10 -2.81
C GLY A 173 6.72 -6.16 -3.99
N PHE A 174 5.93 -6.50 -4.97
CA PHE A 174 5.64 -5.68 -6.14
C PHE A 174 4.15 -5.42 -6.22
N PHE A 175 3.79 -4.27 -6.73
CA PHE A 175 2.40 -3.95 -7.01
C PHE A 175 2.26 -3.17 -8.32
N TYR A 176 1.07 -3.30 -8.87
CA TYR A 176 0.60 -2.50 -9.99
C TYR A 176 -0.82 -2.01 -9.67
N LYS A 177 -1.06 -0.72 -9.88
CA LYS A 177 -2.38 -0.09 -9.76
C LYS A 177 -2.73 0.57 -11.09
N LYS A 178 -3.92 0.28 -11.59
CA LYS A 178 -4.43 0.89 -12.82
C LYS A 178 -5.41 2.01 -12.47
N GLY A 179 -5.07 3.24 -12.82
CA GLY A 179 -5.98 4.37 -12.64
C GLY A 179 -7.19 4.29 -13.57
N ILE A 180 -8.37 4.62 -13.05
CA ILE A 180 -9.65 4.62 -13.79
C ILE A 180 -10.29 6.00 -13.92
N GLU A 181 -9.68 7.04 -13.35
CA GLU A 181 -10.12 8.43 -13.48
C GLU A 181 -9.60 9.14 -14.73
N LYS A 182 -10.10 10.36 -14.95
CA LYS A 182 -9.70 11.19 -16.10
C LYS A 182 -8.20 11.42 -16.19
N ALA A 183 -7.52 11.65 -15.09
CA ALA A 183 -6.06 11.77 -15.04
C ALA A 183 -5.30 10.45 -15.26
N LYS A 184 -5.99 9.31 -15.31
CA LYS A 184 -5.52 7.96 -15.71
C LYS A 184 -4.08 7.61 -15.34
N PHE A 185 -3.60 8.06 -14.19
CA PHE A 185 -2.29 7.65 -13.71
C PHE A 185 -2.34 6.21 -13.25
N SER A 186 -1.47 5.40 -13.79
CA SER A 186 -1.19 4.06 -13.26
C SER A 186 0.07 4.13 -12.42
N SER A 187 0.24 3.23 -11.46
CA SER A 187 1.44 3.16 -10.66
C SER A 187 1.96 1.74 -10.53
N ALA A 188 3.26 1.60 -10.55
CA ALA A 188 3.96 0.37 -10.24
C ALA A 188 5.04 0.65 -9.21
N GLY A 189 5.30 -0.30 -8.32
CA GLY A 189 6.31 -0.11 -7.31
C GLY A 189 6.74 -1.40 -6.64
N CYS A 190 7.77 -1.25 -5.81
CA CYS A 190 8.33 -2.31 -5.00
C CYS A 190 8.25 -1.92 -3.52
N ASN A 191 7.73 -2.80 -2.68
CA ASN A 191 7.73 -2.61 -1.23
C ASN A 191 8.93 -3.34 -0.62
N VAL A 192 9.67 -2.66 0.24
CA VAL A 192 10.70 -3.26 1.09
C VAL A 192 10.32 -2.92 2.53
N LEU A 193 9.72 -3.88 3.22
CA LEU A 193 9.13 -3.67 4.55
C LEU A 193 9.76 -4.61 5.57
N VAL A 194 9.91 -4.14 6.79
CA VAL A 194 10.25 -4.95 7.96
C VAL A 194 8.96 -5.38 8.62
N ASP A 195 8.77 -6.67 8.78
CA ASP A 195 7.65 -7.26 9.52
C ASP A 195 7.96 -7.22 11.02
N LEU A 196 7.00 -6.71 11.81
CA LEU A 196 7.12 -6.47 13.25
C LEU A 196 6.39 -7.54 14.06
#